data_afe507d786e188bd5b1c5456fbf9f097
#
_entry.id   afe507d786e188bd5b1c5456fbf9f097
#
_cell.length_a   1.000
_cell.length_b   1.000
_cell.length_c   1.000
_cell.angle_alpha   90.00
_cell.angle_beta   90.00
_cell.angle_gamma   90.00
#
_symmetry.space_group_name_H-M   'P 1'
#
loop_
_entity.id
_entity.type
_entity.pdbx_description
1 polymer ?
#
loop_
_entity_poly.entity_id
_entity_poly.type
_entity_poly.pdbx_seq_one_letter_code
_entity_poly.pdbx_strand_id
1 'polypeptide(L)'
;MKACDVQGVKVLDNVFLSDPVDTFYAARREHGTIVALACHEPEESCFCKVFGIDCADPVADVAAWMIEGELYWKPLTEKGEALTKAVAELLNDADEAKVEEEKTAIRAIVEKLPYSNLSLEGWGQEDYMDRFNSPVWEELYKPCLACGTCTFVCPTCQCYDIKDYVQQDTAYSVTAAGIPVCTLTLQ
;
A
#
# COMPACT_ATOMS: atom_id res chain seq x y z
N MET A 1 -8.85 -0.34 -3.43
CA MET A 1 -7.59 -0.59 -2.68
C MET A 1 -7.94 -0.85 -1.22
N LYS A 2 -7.08 -1.51 -0.43
CA LYS A 2 -7.22 -1.61 1.03
C LYS A 2 -6.56 -0.41 1.72
N ALA A 3 -6.88 -0.16 2.99
CA ALA A 3 -6.28 0.95 3.76
C ALA A 3 -4.74 0.90 3.82
N CYS A 4 -4.15 -0.30 3.92
CA CYS A 4 -2.70 -0.49 3.89
C CYS A 4 -2.09 -0.10 2.53
N ASP A 5 -2.76 -0.39 1.41
CA ASP A 5 -2.29 0.01 0.07
C ASP A 5 -2.35 1.53 -0.10
N VAL A 6 -3.40 2.18 0.41
CA VAL A 6 -3.50 3.65 0.42
C VAL A 6 -2.36 4.28 1.21
N GLN A 7 -1.98 3.68 2.34
CA GLN A 7 -0.82 4.13 3.09
C GLN A 7 0.48 3.92 2.30
N GLY A 8 0.59 2.83 1.54
CA GLY A 8 1.70 2.61 0.61
C GLY A 8 1.80 3.73 -0.44
N VAL A 9 0.67 4.17 -1.01
CA VAL A 9 0.64 5.34 -1.93
C VAL A 9 1.15 6.60 -1.24
N LYS A 10 0.77 6.86 0.02
CA LYS A 10 1.30 8.03 0.77
C LYS A 10 2.81 7.96 0.99
N VAL A 11 3.36 6.76 1.17
CA VAL A 11 4.82 6.57 1.24
C VAL A 11 5.47 6.93 -0.11
N LEU A 12 4.87 6.51 -1.23
CA LEU A 12 5.35 6.88 -2.57
C LEU A 12 5.20 8.39 -2.83
N ASP A 13 4.12 9.01 -2.38
CA ASP A 13 3.92 10.46 -2.47
C ASP A 13 5.10 11.21 -1.80
N ASN A 14 5.56 10.75 -0.63
CA ASN A 14 6.68 11.35 0.09
C ASN A 14 8.00 11.25 -0.69
N VAL A 15 8.16 10.23 -1.53
CA VAL A 15 9.37 10.03 -2.35
C VAL A 15 9.27 10.79 -3.67
N PHE A 16 8.20 10.56 -4.43
CA PHE A 16 8.11 11.03 -5.81
C PHE A 16 7.56 12.45 -5.97
N LEU A 17 6.90 13.00 -4.94
CA LEU A 17 6.45 14.39 -4.93
C LEU A 17 7.39 15.33 -4.16
N SER A 18 8.50 14.81 -3.59
CA SER A 18 9.57 15.63 -3.02
C SER A 18 10.50 16.19 -4.13
N ASP A 19 11.29 17.20 -3.81
CA ASP A 19 12.21 17.83 -4.76
C ASP A 19 13.46 16.94 -5.02
N PRO A 20 13.79 16.62 -6.28
CA PRO A 20 13.09 16.94 -7.52
C PRO A 20 11.85 16.08 -7.75
N VAL A 21 10.74 16.72 -8.07
CA VAL A 21 9.46 16.04 -8.31
C VAL A 21 9.49 15.16 -9.56
N ASP A 22 9.07 13.89 -9.41
CA ASP A 22 8.77 13.03 -10.56
C ASP A 22 7.48 13.49 -11.26
N THR A 23 7.62 14.13 -12.40
CA THR A 23 6.47 14.73 -13.13
C THR A 23 5.50 13.69 -13.67
N PHE A 24 5.97 12.48 -13.99
CA PHE A 24 5.11 11.39 -14.48
C PHE A 24 4.26 10.81 -13.34
N TYR A 25 4.89 10.63 -12.18
CA TYR A 25 4.15 10.22 -10.99
C TYR A 25 3.13 11.28 -10.57
N ALA A 26 3.54 12.55 -10.49
CA ALA A 26 2.69 13.67 -10.11
C ALA A 26 1.47 13.79 -11.02
N ALA A 27 1.64 13.70 -12.34
CA ALA A 27 0.53 13.74 -13.29
C ALA A 27 -0.49 12.60 -13.08
N ARG A 28 -0.01 11.36 -12.85
CA ARG A 28 -0.90 10.23 -12.55
C ARG A 28 -1.62 10.41 -11.21
N ARG A 29 -0.90 10.90 -10.21
CA ARG A 29 -1.43 11.12 -8.87
C ARG A 29 -2.49 12.22 -8.85
N GLU A 30 -2.29 13.28 -9.63
CA GLU A 30 -3.24 14.38 -9.80
C GLU A 30 -4.54 13.91 -10.44
N HIS A 31 -4.47 13.07 -11.49
CA HIS A 31 -5.66 12.62 -12.24
C HIS A 31 -6.30 11.35 -11.66
N GLY A 32 -5.61 10.66 -10.76
CA GLY A 32 -6.13 9.45 -10.13
C GLY A 32 -7.12 9.76 -9.00
N THR A 33 -8.20 8.99 -8.91
CA THR A 33 -9.13 8.97 -7.78
C THR A 33 -9.05 7.62 -7.09
N ILE A 34 -8.82 7.61 -5.78
CA ILE A 34 -8.64 6.40 -4.98
C ILE A 34 -9.93 6.07 -4.23
N VAL A 35 -10.49 4.91 -4.54
CA VAL A 35 -11.57 4.30 -3.75
C VAL A 35 -10.97 3.23 -2.85
N ALA A 36 -11.08 3.40 -1.55
CA ALA A 36 -10.57 2.47 -0.56
C ALA A 36 -11.70 1.69 0.10
N LEU A 37 -11.60 0.36 0.04
CA LEU A 37 -12.54 -0.56 0.68
C LEU A 37 -12.03 -0.94 2.06
N ALA A 38 -12.86 -0.82 3.08
CA ALA A 38 -12.59 -1.31 4.42
C ALA A 38 -12.29 -2.82 4.40
N CYS A 39 -11.44 -3.26 5.32
CA CYS A 39 -10.97 -4.63 5.36
C CYS A 39 -11.90 -5.48 6.23
N HIS A 40 -12.96 -6.00 5.65
CA HIS A 40 -13.98 -6.80 6.33
C HIS A 40 -13.39 -8.09 6.95
N GLU A 41 -12.46 -8.75 6.26
CA GLU A 41 -11.81 -9.97 6.72
C GLU A 41 -10.28 -9.80 6.71
N PRO A 42 -9.70 -9.25 7.81
CA PRO A 42 -8.24 -9.20 7.94
C PRO A 42 -7.67 -10.61 8.14
N GLU A 43 -6.51 -10.86 7.51
CA GLU A 43 -5.78 -12.13 7.63
C GLU A 43 -4.98 -12.19 8.94
N GLU A 44 -4.67 -13.39 9.42
CA GLU A 44 -3.85 -13.59 10.63
C GLU A 44 -2.47 -12.94 10.55
N SER A 45 -1.93 -12.80 9.33
CA SER A 45 -0.65 -12.15 9.06
C SER A 45 -0.72 -10.63 9.01
N CYS A 46 -1.90 -10.02 9.14
CA CYS A 46 -2.05 -8.57 9.10
C CYS A 46 -1.50 -7.90 10.36
N PHE A 47 -0.82 -6.77 10.15
CA PHE A 47 -0.20 -5.94 11.19
C PHE A 47 -0.38 -4.43 10.93
N CYS A 48 -1.39 -4.04 10.17
CA CYS A 48 -1.66 -2.64 9.81
C CYS A 48 -1.85 -1.73 11.04
N LYS A 49 -2.44 -2.24 12.13
CA LYS A 49 -2.59 -1.51 13.39
C LYS A 49 -1.25 -1.02 13.96
N VAL A 50 -0.19 -1.80 13.82
CA VAL A 50 1.18 -1.46 14.29
C VAL A 50 1.69 -0.17 13.65
N PHE A 51 1.26 0.13 12.44
CA PHE A 51 1.59 1.35 11.70
C PHE A 51 0.51 2.44 11.83
N GLY A 52 -0.42 2.30 12.76
CA GLY A 52 -1.51 3.27 12.96
C GLY A 52 -2.53 3.32 11.83
N ILE A 53 -2.62 2.26 11.03
CA ILE A 53 -3.57 2.16 9.91
C ILE A 53 -4.88 1.58 10.43
N ASP A 54 -5.96 2.37 10.40
CA ASP A 54 -7.30 1.88 10.68
C ASP A 54 -7.89 1.24 9.42
N CYS A 55 -7.87 -0.07 9.37
CA CYS A 55 -8.42 -0.81 8.23
C CYS A 55 -9.95 -0.84 8.19
N ALA A 56 -10.62 -0.41 9.26
CA ALA A 56 -12.07 -0.28 9.33
C ALA A 56 -12.56 1.06 8.77
N ASP A 57 -11.70 2.08 8.77
CA ASP A 57 -12.05 3.43 8.30
C ASP A 57 -10.97 3.97 7.34
N PRO A 58 -10.94 3.49 6.11
CA PRO A 58 -9.90 3.86 5.16
C PRO A 58 -10.00 5.31 4.73
N VAL A 59 -8.86 6.03 4.72
CA VAL A 59 -8.75 7.43 4.34
C VAL A 59 -8.20 7.57 2.92
N ALA A 60 -9.10 7.75 1.96
CA ALA A 60 -8.79 7.96 0.53
C ALA A 60 -9.70 9.06 -0.06
N ASP A 61 -9.85 9.13 -1.38
CA ASP A 61 -10.83 10.05 -1.98
C ASP A 61 -12.27 9.60 -1.68
N VAL A 62 -12.47 8.28 -1.68
CA VAL A 62 -13.73 7.65 -1.27
C VAL A 62 -13.42 6.50 -0.32
N ALA A 63 -14.12 6.44 0.80
CA ALA A 63 -14.19 5.28 1.66
C ALA A 63 -15.39 4.43 1.30
N ALA A 64 -15.23 3.10 1.33
CA ALA A 64 -16.28 2.15 1.01
C ALA A 64 -16.29 0.98 1.98
N TRP A 65 -17.47 0.43 2.23
CA TRP A 65 -17.70 -0.75 3.09
C TRP A 65 -18.61 -1.73 2.37
N MET A 66 -18.32 -3.01 2.49
CA MET A 66 -19.21 -4.06 2.00
C MET A 66 -19.98 -4.64 3.18
N ILE A 67 -21.29 -4.40 3.26
CA ILE A 67 -22.13 -4.82 4.38
C ILE A 67 -23.34 -5.58 3.80
N GLU A 68 -23.51 -6.84 4.19
CA GLU A 68 -24.62 -7.70 3.76
C GLU A 68 -24.80 -7.79 2.24
N GLY A 69 -23.70 -7.67 1.47
CA GLY A 69 -23.69 -7.70 0.00
C GLY A 69 -24.01 -6.36 -0.67
N GLU A 70 -24.20 -5.29 0.09
CA GLU A 70 -24.38 -3.93 -0.38
C GLU A 70 -23.08 -3.12 -0.20
N LEU A 71 -22.78 -2.23 -1.15
CA LEU A 71 -21.63 -1.34 -1.10
C LEU A 71 -22.04 0.01 -0.51
N TYR A 72 -21.54 0.32 0.67
CA TYR A 72 -21.65 1.63 1.29
C TYR A 72 -20.51 2.52 0.79
N TRP A 73 -20.81 3.79 0.53
CA TRP A 73 -19.93 4.72 -0.18
C TRP A 73 -19.93 6.09 0.50
N LYS A 74 -18.75 6.61 0.84
CA LYS A 74 -18.61 7.93 1.47
C LYS A 74 -17.49 8.72 0.77
N PRO A 75 -17.79 9.81 0.04
CA PRO A 75 -16.76 10.70 -0.49
C PRO A 75 -16.10 11.47 0.66
N LEU A 76 -14.77 11.63 0.59
CA LEU A 76 -13.98 12.32 1.60
C LEU A 76 -13.20 13.50 1.03
N THR A 77 -13.07 13.61 -0.29
CA THR A 77 -12.36 14.70 -0.98
C THR A 77 -13.19 15.22 -2.15
N GLU A 78 -12.80 16.36 -2.72
CA GLU A 78 -13.43 16.93 -3.92
C GLU A 78 -13.42 15.93 -5.10
N LYS A 79 -12.35 15.13 -5.26
CA LYS A 79 -12.28 14.06 -6.26
C LYS A 79 -13.31 12.96 -5.99
N GLY A 80 -13.45 12.58 -4.72
CA GLY A 80 -14.47 11.64 -4.28
C GLY A 80 -15.87 12.15 -4.54
N GLU A 81 -16.15 13.42 -4.28
CA GLU A 81 -17.44 14.04 -4.58
C GLU A 81 -17.73 14.10 -6.09
N ALA A 82 -16.73 14.43 -6.90
CA ALA A 82 -16.87 14.45 -8.35
C ALA A 82 -17.19 13.06 -8.89
N LEU A 83 -16.50 12.02 -8.39
CA LEU A 83 -16.80 10.64 -8.76
C LEU A 83 -18.19 10.22 -8.29
N THR A 84 -18.59 10.58 -7.06
CA THR A 84 -19.92 10.30 -6.51
C THR A 84 -21.02 10.91 -7.35
N LYS A 85 -20.86 12.15 -7.81
CA LYS A 85 -21.78 12.79 -8.75
C LYS A 85 -21.90 12.04 -10.08
N ALA A 86 -20.78 11.53 -10.58
CA ALA A 86 -20.77 10.79 -11.86
C ALA A 86 -21.51 9.44 -11.77
N VAL A 87 -21.60 8.84 -10.58
CA VAL A 87 -22.29 7.55 -10.34
C VAL A 87 -23.59 7.71 -9.55
N ALA A 88 -24.09 8.92 -9.40
CA ALA A 88 -25.25 9.23 -8.52
C ALA A 88 -26.50 8.40 -8.83
N GLU A 89 -26.72 8.04 -10.10
CA GLU A 89 -27.85 7.19 -10.50
C GLU A 89 -27.79 5.76 -9.96
N LEU A 90 -26.63 5.32 -9.48
CA LEU A 90 -26.39 3.99 -8.91
C LEU A 90 -26.46 3.99 -7.38
N LEU A 91 -26.54 5.17 -6.77
CA LEU A 91 -26.48 5.35 -5.32
C LEU A 91 -27.85 5.63 -4.73
N ASN A 92 -28.10 5.12 -3.55
CA ASN A 92 -29.29 5.39 -2.74
C ASN A 92 -28.83 5.93 -1.37
N ASP A 93 -29.78 6.54 -0.65
CA ASP A 93 -29.53 6.94 0.74
C ASP A 93 -29.23 5.71 1.60
N ALA A 94 -28.23 5.83 2.46
CA ALA A 94 -27.74 4.74 3.30
C ALA A 94 -27.80 5.09 4.79
N ASP A 95 -27.97 4.06 5.63
CA ASP A 95 -27.94 4.20 7.08
C ASP A 95 -26.48 4.23 7.57
N GLU A 96 -26.06 5.37 8.11
CA GLU A 96 -24.71 5.54 8.66
C GLU A 96 -24.46 4.66 9.90
N ALA A 97 -25.51 4.28 10.65
CA ALA A 97 -25.37 3.43 11.82
C ALA A 97 -24.81 2.06 11.47
N LYS A 98 -25.22 1.47 10.33
CA LYS A 98 -24.69 0.19 9.85
C LYS A 98 -23.19 0.26 9.57
N VAL A 99 -22.71 1.38 9.04
CA VAL A 99 -21.27 1.58 8.78
C VAL A 99 -20.49 1.63 10.09
N GLU A 100 -21.00 2.30 11.12
CA GLU A 100 -20.31 2.37 12.41
C GLU A 100 -20.33 1.02 13.16
N GLU A 101 -21.39 0.22 13.02
CA GLU A 101 -21.42 -1.15 13.52
C GLU A 101 -20.35 -2.00 12.84
N GLU A 102 -20.24 -1.93 11.51
CA GLU A 102 -19.23 -2.66 10.74
C GLU A 102 -17.80 -2.24 11.11
N LYS A 103 -17.53 -0.94 11.24
CA LYS A 103 -16.24 -0.43 11.70
C LYS A 103 -15.88 -1.02 13.08
N THR A 104 -16.83 -1.08 13.98
CA THR A 104 -16.64 -1.64 15.33
C THR A 104 -16.33 -3.13 15.27
N ALA A 105 -17.03 -3.89 14.44
CA ALA A 105 -16.80 -5.31 14.25
C ALA A 105 -15.41 -5.59 13.67
N ILE A 106 -14.99 -4.84 12.64
CA ILE A 106 -13.65 -4.97 12.04
C ILE A 106 -12.55 -4.67 13.07
N ARG A 107 -12.68 -3.58 13.84
CA ARG A 107 -11.70 -3.23 14.88
C ARG A 107 -11.60 -4.32 15.95
N ALA A 108 -12.71 -4.93 16.33
CA ALA A 108 -12.72 -6.03 17.29
C ALA A 108 -12.00 -7.29 16.78
N ILE A 109 -12.00 -7.54 15.47
CA ILE A 109 -11.23 -8.61 14.83
C ILE A 109 -9.74 -8.26 14.87
N VAL A 110 -9.37 -7.06 14.44
CA VAL A 110 -7.97 -6.59 14.36
C VAL A 110 -7.28 -6.64 15.73
N GLU A 111 -7.99 -6.29 16.82
CA GLU A 111 -7.44 -6.35 18.18
C GLU A 111 -6.98 -7.77 18.59
N LYS A 112 -7.57 -8.81 18.00
CA LYS A 112 -7.29 -10.22 18.32
C LYS A 112 -6.21 -10.82 17.40
N LEU A 113 -5.75 -10.12 16.36
CA LEU A 113 -4.77 -10.65 15.45
C LEU A 113 -3.40 -10.83 16.12
N PRO A 114 -2.64 -11.90 15.77
CA PRO A 114 -1.39 -12.24 16.43
C PRO A 114 -0.34 -11.11 16.42
N TYR A 115 -0.33 -10.31 15.36
CA TYR A 115 0.67 -9.25 15.14
C TYR A 115 0.17 -7.83 15.48
N SER A 116 -1.00 -7.68 16.05
CA SER A 116 -1.60 -6.36 16.38
C SER A 116 -0.81 -5.57 17.43
N ASN A 117 0.00 -6.24 18.23
CA ASN A 117 0.73 -5.66 19.35
C ASN A 117 2.25 -5.71 19.18
N LEU A 118 2.75 -5.84 17.94
CA LEU A 118 4.19 -5.74 17.65
C LEU A 118 4.70 -4.34 18.01
N SER A 119 5.86 -4.28 18.66
CA SER A 119 6.53 -3.02 18.95
C SER A 119 7.43 -2.60 17.78
N LEU A 120 7.31 -1.33 17.39
CA LEU A 120 8.22 -0.68 16.44
C LEU A 120 9.31 0.13 17.15
N GLU A 121 9.46 -0.03 18.48
CA GLU A 121 10.49 0.66 19.25
C GLU A 121 11.88 0.34 18.69
N GLY A 122 12.71 1.37 18.48
CA GLY A 122 14.03 1.26 17.86
C GLY A 122 14.04 1.03 16.35
N TRP A 123 12.88 1.07 15.65
CA TRP A 123 12.81 1.02 14.19
C TRP A 123 12.76 2.44 13.59
N GLY A 124 13.59 2.66 12.56
CA GLY A 124 13.56 3.92 11.80
C GLY A 124 14.34 5.09 12.42
N GLN A 125 15.22 4.85 13.42
CA GLN A 125 16.07 5.84 14.06
C GLN A 125 17.55 5.42 14.06
N GLU A 126 18.31 5.83 15.07
CA GLU A 126 19.78 5.67 15.16
C GLU A 126 20.26 4.23 15.02
N ASP A 127 19.43 3.24 15.36
CA ASP A 127 19.80 1.82 15.39
C ASP A 127 19.60 1.09 14.04
N TYR A 128 19.32 1.78 12.95
CA TYR A 128 19.04 1.11 11.67
C TYR A 128 20.22 0.27 11.15
N MET A 129 21.47 0.71 11.42
CA MET A 129 22.67 -0.03 11.02
C MET A 129 22.86 -1.32 11.83
N ASP A 130 22.50 -1.32 13.10
CA ASP A 130 22.56 -2.54 13.92
C ASP A 130 21.54 -3.56 13.42
N ARG A 131 20.36 -3.12 13.03
CA ARG A 131 19.35 -3.98 12.43
C ARG A 131 19.75 -4.46 11.04
N PHE A 132 20.32 -3.59 10.22
CA PHE A 132 20.85 -3.96 8.91
C PHE A 132 21.94 -5.04 9.01
N ASN A 133 22.84 -4.94 9.98
CA ASN A 133 23.91 -5.90 10.22
C ASN A 133 23.49 -7.07 11.11
N SER A 134 22.22 -7.20 11.46
CA SER A 134 21.76 -8.25 12.38
C SER A 134 21.97 -9.64 11.78
N PRO A 135 22.52 -10.60 12.56
CA PRO A 135 22.68 -11.97 12.09
C PRO A 135 21.37 -12.70 11.80
N VAL A 136 20.23 -12.16 12.23
CA VAL A 136 18.90 -12.73 11.93
C VAL A 136 18.65 -12.83 10.42
N TRP A 137 19.25 -11.96 9.62
CA TRP A 137 19.11 -12.00 8.17
C TRP A 137 19.68 -13.28 7.55
N GLU A 138 20.74 -13.86 8.15
CA GLU A 138 21.31 -15.13 7.69
C GLU A 138 20.32 -16.31 7.80
N GLU A 139 19.41 -16.25 8.76
CA GLU A 139 18.35 -17.24 8.92
C GLU A 139 17.16 -16.95 8.00
N LEU A 140 16.77 -15.68 7.87
CA LEU A 140 15.59 -15.27 7.13
C LEU A 140 15.72 -15.48 5.61
N TYR A 141 16.94 -15.35 5.05
CA TYR A 141 17.10 -15.54 3.60
C TYR A 141 17.24 -17.02 3.17
N LYS A 142 17.60 -17.95 4.08
CA LYS A 142 17.84 -19.37 3.75
C LYS A 142 16.69 -20.03 2.95
N PRO A 143 15.41 -19.84 3.29
CA PRO A 143 14.32 -20.39 2.52
C PRO A 143 13.99 -19.59 1.25
N CYS A 144 14.68 -18.49 0.99
CA CYS A 144 14.37 -17.59 -0.11
C CYS A 144 14.80 -18.19 -1.45
N LEU A 145 13.86 -18.35 -2.38
CA LEU A 145 14.09 -18.84 -3.74
C LEU A 145 14.45 -17.73 -4.73
N ALA A 146 14.61 -16.48 -4.27
CA ALA A 146 14.85 -15.30 -5.09
C ALA A 146 13.81 -15.07 -6.22
N CYS A 147 12.56 -15.48 -6.00
CA CYS A 147 11.49 -15.37 -7.00
C CYS A 147 10.97 -13.93 -7.21
N GLY A 148 11.34 -12.97 -6.34
CA GLY A 148 10.93 -11.57 -6.44
C GLY A 148 9.45 -11.28 -6.09
N THR A 149 8.67 -12.27 -5.69
CA THR A 149 7.24 -12.08 -5.38
C THR A 149 7.01 -11.04 -4.29
N CYS A 150 7.81 -11.07 -3.22
CA CYS A 150 7.68 -10.10 -2.10
C CYS A 150 7.85 -8.64 -2.55
N THR A 151 8.74 -8.39 -3.51
CA THR A 151 8.96 -7.06 -4.06
C THR A 151 7.93 -6.68 -5.12
N PHE A 152 7.40 -7.68 -5.84
CA PHE A 152 6.35 -7.46 -6.83
C PHE A 152 5.00 -7.08 -6.18
N VAL A 153 4.67 -7.70 -5.05
CA VAL A 153 3.38 -7.44 -4.36
C VAL A 153 3.45 -6.24 -3.41
N CYS A 154 4.64 -5.78 -3.04
CA CYS A 154 4.79 -4.65 -2.11
C CYS A 154 4.44 -3.33 -2.79
N PRO A 155 3.44 -2.58 -2.31
CA PRO A 155 2.99 -1.35 -2.96
C PRO A 155 4.03 -0.22 -2.89
N THR A 156 5.06 -0.34 -2.04
CA THR A 156 6.14 0.64 -1.92
C THR A 156 7.40 0.26 -2.72
N CYS A 157 7.45 -0.92 -3.33
CA CYS A 157 8.59 -1.36 -4.13
C CYS A 157 8.46 -0.86 -5.57
N GLN A 158 9.09 0.28 -5.88
CA GLN A 158 9.05 0.92 -7.19
C GLN A 158 10.43 0.98 -7.87
N CYS A 159 11.41 0.27 -7.33
CA CYS A 159 12.76 0.22 -7.91
C CYS A 159 12.75 -0.52 -9.26
N TYR A 160 13.52 -0.01 -10.23
CA TYR A 160 13.74 -0.61 -11.54
C TYR A 160 15.22 -0.51 -11.91
N ASP A 161 15.66 -1.37 -12.81
CA ASP A 161 17.00 -1.37 -13.35
C ASP A 161 16.97 -0.92 -14.83
N ILE A 162 17.90 -0.05 -15.21
CA ILE A 162 18.09 0.39 -16.58
C ILE A 162 19.40 -0.22 -17.07
N LYS A 163 19.32 -1.03 -18.14
CA LYS A 163 20.49 -1.63 -18.76
C LYS A 163 20.62 -1.16 -20.18
N ASP A 164 21.82 -0.72 -20.50
CA ASP A 164 22.19 -0.36 -21.87
C ASP A 164 22.77 -1.58 -22.58
N TYR A 165 22.28 -1.84 -23.78
CA TYR A 165 22.76 -2.91 -24.63
C TYR A 165 23.24 -2.35 -25.94
N VAL A 166 24.38 -2.87 -26.45
CA VAL A 166 24.88 -2.59 -27.79
C VAL A 166 24.77 -3.87 -28.60
N GLN A 167 24.03 -3.82 -29.70
CA GLN A 167 23.88 -4.92 -30.63
C GLN A 167 24.14 -4.42 -32.06
N GLN A 168 25.18 -4.93 -32.71
CA GLN A 168 25.49 -4.66 -34.11
C GLN A 168 25.43 -3.15 -34.45
N ASP A 169 26.23 -2.33 -33.79
CA ASP A 169 26.33 -0.87 -33.99
C ASP A 169 25.08 -0.04 -33.60
N THR A 170 24.08 -0.67 -32.99
CA THR A 170 22.89 0.02 -32.47
C THR A 170 22.87 -0.06 -30.95
N ALA A 171 22.94 1.10 -30.26
CA ALA A 171 22.75 1.19 -28.82
C ALA A 171 21.28 1.40 -28.51
N TYR A 172 20.74 0.63 -27.60
CA TYR A 172 19.40 0.83 -27.04
C TYR A 172 19.40 0.59 -25.53
N SER A 173 18.61 1.39 -24.82
CA SER A 173 18.37 1.17 -23.40
C SER A 173 17.06 0.42 -23.20
N VAL A 174 17.08 -0.58 -22.34
CA VAL A 174 15.89 -1.34 -21.95
C VAL A 174 15.64 -1.06 -20.49
N THR A 175 14.49 -0.46 -20.20
CA THR A 175 13.99 -0.37 -18.82
C THR A 175 13.31 -1.69 -18.48
N ALA A 176 13.94 -2.52 -17.67
CA ALA A 176 13.30 -3.71 -17.12
C ALA A 176 12.39 -3.26 -15.98
N ALA A 177 11.13 -2.94 -16.30
CA ALA A 177 10.11 -2.77 -15.29
C ALA A 177 9.85 -4.12 -14.60
N GLY A 178 10.07 -4.19 -13.29
CA GLY A 178 9.63 -5.32 -12.48
C GLY A 178 10.70 -6.31 -12.03
N ILE A 179 12.00 -6.01 -12.16
CA ILE A 179 13.00 -6.67 -11.31
C ILE A 179 13.34 -5.66 -10.23
N PRO A 180 12.76 -5.76 -9.04
CA PRO A 180 13.14 -4.89 -7.95
C PRO A 180 14.61 -5.12 -7.63
N VAL A 181 15.37 -4.05 -7.58
CA VAL A 181 16.80 -4.06 -7.18
C VAL A 181 16.97 -4.55 -5.72
N CYS A 182 15.88 -4.78 -5.02
CA CYS A 182 15.86 -5.40 -3.69
C CYS A 182 16.19 -6.88 -3.68
N THR A 183 16.30 -7.55 -4.81
CA THR A 183 16.97 -8.84 -4.87
C THR A 183 18.47 -8.59 -4.77
N LEU A 184 18.98 -8.66 -3.54
CA LEU A 184 20.40 -8.75 -3.27
C LEU A 184 20.99 -9.82 -4.18
N THR A 185 21.67 -9.41 -5.24
CA THR A 185 22.61 -10.27 -5.93
C THR A 185 23.77 -10.50 -4.98
N LEU A 186 23.63 -11.50 -4.13
CA LEU A 186 24.78 -12.10 -3.47
C LEU A 186 25.55 -12.81 -4.56
N GLN A 187 26.64 -12.18 -5.01
CA GLN A 187 27.77 -12.85 -5.64
C GLN A 187 28.64 -13.46 -4.56
#